data_7dcdad819b713da80060788776808916
#
_entry.id   7dcdad819b713da80060788776808916
#
_cell.length_a   1.000
_cell.length_b   1.000
_cell.length_c   1.000
_cell.angle_alpha   90.00
_cell.angle_beta   90.00
_cell.angle_gamma   90.00
#
_symmetry.space_group_name_H-M   'P 1'
#
loop_
_entity.id
_entity.type
_entity.pdbx_description
1 polymer ?
#
loop_
_entity_poly.entity_id
_entity_poly.type
_entity_poly.pdbx_seq_one_letter_code
_entity_poly.pdbx_strand_id
1 'polypeptide(L)'
;EGSTYQRIRDMAVDFDIGIIAGITEREGDHIYNSAVFISNTGELLGKHRKINLVPDVEDMYTSGTSVNVFDTKYGRIGIDICADNHMESIMIGEAMAKMGAKMILAPSSWAVPPKRLGEAYGEEWKMPFHHLSSKFGVDVFSVSNIGPVVDGAWAGWTCIGNSIAVTDNGCSTTILTYGEHAEEVKLIDSSH
;
A
#
# COMPACT_ATOMS: atom_id res chain seq x y z
N GLU A 1 16.89 -14.40 -3.56
CA GLU A 1 15.61 -13.79 -3.93
C GLU A 1 14.53 -14.88 -4.00
N GLY A 2 13.37 -14.64 -3.37
CA GLY A 2 12.27 -15.62 -3.33
C GLY A 2 11.49 -15.71 -4.64
N SER A 3 10.78 -16.82 -4.84
CA SER A 3 9.99 -17.07 -6.07
C SER A 3 8.93 -16.00 -6.33
N THR A 4 8.29 -15.46 -5.29
CA THR A 4 7.29 -14.38 -5.43
C THR A 4 7.93 -13.12 -6.00
N TYR A 5 9.09 -12.71 -5.49
CA TYR A 5 9.82 -11.55 -5.99
C TYR A 5 10.21 -11.73 -7.47
N GLN A 6 10.70 -12.92 -7.84
CA GLN A 6 11.05 -13.22 -9.23
C GLN A 6 9.83 -13.10 -10.16
N ARG A 7 8.69 -13.64 -9.78
CA ARG A 7 7.46 -13.53 -10.57
C ARG A 7 7.01 -12.08 -10.77
N ILE A 8 7.07 -11.24 -9.72
CA ILE A 8 6.74 -9.81 -9.84
C ILE A 8 7.71 -9.12 -10.80
N ARG A 9 8.99 -9.43 -10.70
CA ARG A 9 10.02 -8.90 -11.60
C ARG A 9 9.78 -9.29 -13.04
N ASP A 10 9.52 -10.58 -13.31
CA ASP A 10 9.24 -11.08 -14.65
C ASP A 10 7.98 -10.39 -15.23
N MET A 11 6.91 -10.26 -14.45
CA MET A 11 5.69 -9.54 -14.86
C MET A 11 5.98 -8.06 -15.18
N ALA A 12 6.81 -7.39 -14.40
CA ALA A 12 7.17 -5.99 -14.64
C ALA A 12 7.87 -5.83 -15.99
N VAL A 13 8.77 -6.76 -16.35
CA VAL A 13 9.48 -6.80 -17.64
C VAL A 13 8.54 -7.19 -18.78
N ASP A 14 7.78 -8.27 -18.63
CA ASP A 14 6.93 -8.82 -19.69
C ASP A 14 5.83 -7.85 -20.13
N PHE A 15 5.29 -7.06 -19.17
CA PHE A 15 4.25 -6.06 -19.44
C PHE A 15 4.78 -4.64 -19.60
N ASP A 16 6.11 -4.43 -19.52
CA ASP A 16 6.75 -3.10 -19.61
C ASP A 16 6.17 -2.07 -18.63
N ILE A 17 5.92 -2.47 -17.38
CA ILE A 17 5.32 -1.63 -16.33
C ILE A 17 6.14 -1.63 -15.05
N GLY A 18 6.10 -0.52 -14.28
CA GLY A 18 6.57 -0.51 -12.89
C GLY A 18 5.52 -1.15 -11.98
N ILE A 19 5.94 -2.02 -11.06
CA ILE A 19 5.04 -2.70 -10.13
C ILE A 19 5.43 -2.41 -8.69
N ILE A 20 4.45 -1.98 -7.89
CA ILE A 20 4.58 -1.99 -6.42
C ILE A 20 3.71 -3.11 -5.86
N ALA A 21 4.31 -3.98 -5.06
CA ALA A 21 3.63 -5.13 -4.49
C ALA A 21 4.04 -5.39 -3.04
N GLY A 22 3.04 -5.75 -2.21
CA GLY A 22 3.27 -6.27 -0.87
C GLY A 22 3.78 -7.71 -0.91
N ILE A 23 4.78 -8.01 -0.09
CA ILE A 23 5.37 -9.35 0.04
C ILE A 23 5.70 -9.65 1.51
N THR A 24 5.76 -10.93 1.85
CA THR A 24 6.45 -11.38 3.06
C THR A 24 7.94 -11.55 2.75
N GLU A 25 8.78 -10.79 3.43
CA GLU A 25 10.24 -10.83 3.30
C GLU A 25 10.87 -11.57 4.47
N ARG A 26 11.88 -12.39 4.20
CA ARG A 26 12.74 -12.99 5.21
C ARG A 26 14.17 -12.45 5.09
N GLU A 27 14.72 -12.00 6.20
CA GLU A 27 16.13 -11.60 6.31
C GLU A 27 16.72 -12.19 7.59
N GLY A 28 17.57 -13.18 7.46
CA GLY A 28 18.06 -13.96 8.60
C GLY A 28 16.90 -14.63 9.35
N ASP A 29 16.82 -14.36 10.65
CA ASP A 29 15.76 -14.87 11.54
C ASP A 29 14.52 -13.96 11.59
N HIS A 30 14.56 -12.81 10.89
CA HIS A 30 13.47 -11.84 10.88
C HIS A 30 12.55 -12.04 9.69
N ILE A 31 11.26 -11.82 9.92
CA ILE A 31 10.22 -11.79 8.89
C ILE A 31 9.63 -10.39 8.88
N TYR A 32 9.43 -9.81 7.70
CA TYR A 32 8.88 -8.47 7.50
C TYR A 32 7.66 -8.50 6.59
N ASN A 33 6.69 -7.65 6.89
CA ASN A 33 5.67 -7.23 5.94
C ASN A 33 6.29 -6.10 5.11
N SER A 34 6.58 -6.37 3.84
CA SER A 34 7.36 -5.48 2.98
C SER A 34 6.61 -5.13 1.71
N ALA A 35 6.89 -3.94 1.16
CA ALA A 35 6.51 -3.55 -0.18
C ALA A 35 7.75 -3.31 -1.02
N VAL A 36 7.75 -3.82 -2.25
CA VAL A 36 8.84 -3.64 -3.23
C VAL A 36 8.33 -2.86 -4.42
N PHE A 37 9.16 -1.95 -4.95
CA PHE A 37 8.92 -1.27 -6.21
C PHE A 37 9.92 -1.76 -7.25
N ILE A 38 9.42 -2.41 -8.28
CA ILE A 38 10.21 -2.97 -9.37
C ILE A 38 9.92 -2.18 -10.64
N SER A 39 10.98 -1.76 -11.35
CA SER A 39 10.87 -1.04 -12.62
C SER A 39 10.41 -1.97 -13.75
N ASN A 40 9.99 -1.36 -14.86
CA ASN A 40 9.71 -2.08 -16.12
C ASN A 40 10.92 -2.80 -16.72
N THR A 41 12.13 -2.58 -16.21
CA THR A 41 13.35 -3.30 -16.58
C THR A 41 13.75 -4.38 -15.58
N GLY A 42 12.92 -4.61 -14.55
CA GLY A 42 13.16 -5.60 -13.50
C GLY A 42 14.15 -5.15 -12.42
N GLU A 43 14.46 -3.86 -12.33
CA GLU A 43 15.30 -3.29 -11.28
C GLU A 43 14.50 -3.01 -10.02
N LEU A 44 15.05 -3.32 -8.85
CA LEU A 44 14.47 -2.92 -7.56
C LEU A 44 14.73 -1.43 -7.31
N LEU A 45 13.71 -0.59 -7.50
CA LEU A 45 13.79 0.86 -7.31
C LEU A 45 13.65 1.27 -5.86
N GLY A 46 12.89 0.51 -5.07
CA GLY A 46 12.65 0.82 -3.67
C GLY A 46 12.06 -0.33 -2.88
N LYS A 47 12.25 -0.30 -1.58
CA LYS A 47 11.65 -1.23 -0.63
C LYS A 47 11.28 -0.50 0.66
N HIS A 48 10.09 -0.80 1.18
CA HIS A 48 9.65 -0.38 2.50
C HIS A 48 9.28 -1.59 3.34
N ARG A 49 9.63 -1.59 4.61
CA ARG A 49 9.19 -2.56 5.63
C ARG A 49 8.18 -1.87 6.53
N LYS A 50 7.01 -2.45 6.68
CA LYS A 50 5.93 -1.90 7.48
C LYS A 50 6.41 -1.54 8.89
N ILE A 51 6.11 -0.30 9.32
CA ILE A 51 6.54 0.24 10.62
C ILE A 51 5.45 -0.02 11.66
N ASN A 52 4.20 0.30 11.34
CA ASN A 52 3.07 0.13 12.25
C ASN A 52 2.41 -1.23 12.04
N LEU A 53 2.90 -2.22 12.78
CA LEU A 53 2.30 -3.55 12.82
C LEU A 53 0.99 -3.51 13.60
N VAL A 54 0.00 -4.30 13.14
CA VAL A 54 -1.28 -4.44 13.85
C VAL A 54 -1.08 -5.41 15.01
N PRO A 55 -1.27 -4.95 16.27
CA PRO A 55 -1.10 -5.80 17.45
C PRO A 55 -1.97 -7.06 17.39
N ASP A 56 -1.48 -8.15 17.95
CA ASP A 56 -2.13 -9.47 18.01
C ASP A 56 -2.36 -10.13 16.62
N VAL A 57 -2.08 -9.43 15.53
CA VAL A 57 -2.31 -9.90 14.15
C VAL A 57 -1.01 -10.09 13.40
N GLU A 58 -0.10 -9.16 13.55
CA GLU A 58 1.17 -9.12 12.83
C GLU A 58 2.38 -9.40 13.74
N ASP A 59 2.17 -10.05 14.88
CA ASP A 59 3.22 -10.34 15.87
C ASP A 59 4.37 -11.20 15.33
N MET A 60 4.14 -11.91 14.23
CA MET A 60 5.19 -12.67 13.54
C MET A 60 6.17 -11.81 12.77
N TYR A 61 5.81 -10.56 12.48
CA TYR A 61 6.65 -9.65 11.72
C TYR A 61 7.55 -8.79 12.62
N THR A 62 8.71 -8.49 12.12
CA THR A 62 9.60 -7.47 12.69
C THR A 62 9.23 -6.10 12.10
N SER A 63 9.11 -5.08 12.96
CA SER A 63 8.82 -3.72 12.53
C SER A 63 9.95 -3.13 11.68
N GLY A 64 9.59 -2.38 10.64
CA GLY A 64 10.52 -1.55 9.88
C GLY A 64 11.06 -0.39 10.71
N THR A 65 12.22 0.13 10.33
CA THR A 65 12.95 1.17 11.10
C THR A 65 13.27 2.41 10.30
N SER A 66 12.80 2.50 9.05
CA SER A 66 13.14 3.62 8.16
C SER A 66 11.96 4.07 7.32
N VAL A 67 11.87 5.38 7.13
CA VAL A 67 10.98 6.03 6.17
C VAL A 67 11.85 6.53 5.02
N ASN A 68 11.50 6.15 3.78
CA ASN A 68 12.29 6.46 2.61
C ASN A 68 11.42 7.01 1.48
N VAL A 69 12.04 7.83 0.62
CA VAL A 69 11.52 8.19 -0.69
C VAL A 69 12.54 7.82 -1.75
N PHE A 70 12.06 7.50 -2.94
CA PHE A 70 12.87 6.94 -4.03
C PHE A 70 12.78 7.85 -5.25
N ASP A 71 13.93 8.28 -5.77
CA ASP A 71 13.98 9.00 -7.04
C ASP A 71 13.87 8.01 -8.18
N THR A 72 12.83 8.16 -9.00
CA THR A 72 12.54 7.26 -10.12
C THR A 72 12.22 8.06 -11.38
N LYS A 73 12.18 7.39 -12.53
CA LYS A 73 11.71 8.01 -13.79
C LYS A 73 10.24 8.45 -13.75
N TYR A 74 9.47 7.94 -12.76
CA TYR A 74 8.07 8.29 -12.53
C TYR A 74 7.90 9.43 -11.52
N GLY A 75 8.99 10.06 -11.08
CA GLY A 75 9.03 11.05 -10.03
C GLY A 75 9.57 10.49 -8.70
N ARG A 76 9.52 11.31 -7.67
CA ARG A 76 9.93 10.93 -6.32
C ARG A 76 8.76 10.27 -5.59
N ILE A 77 8.92 9.00 -5.22
CA ILE A 77 7.86 8.13 -4.71
C ILE A 77 8.15 7.71 -3.27
N GLY A 78 7.14 7.87 -2.39
CA GLY A 78 7.09 7.24 -1.08
C GLY A 78 6.37 5.90 -1.16
N ILE A 79 6.74 4.97 -0.30
CA ILE A 79 6.07 3.68 -0.13
C ILE A 79 5.78 3.48 1.34
N ASP A 80 4.55 3.11 1.65
CA ASP A 80 4.13 2.67 2.97
C ASP A 80 3.14 1.49 2.87
N ILE A 81 2.67 0.95 4.00
CA ILE A 81 1.84 -0.26 3.98
C ILE A 81 0.69 -0.12 4.97
N CYS A 82 -0.55 -0.16 4.46
CA CYS A 82 -1.78 -0.33 5.25
C CYS A 82 -1.82 0.59 6.50
N ALA A 83 -1.60 0.07 7.73
CA ALA A 83 -1.66 0.81 8.98
C ALA A 83 -0.61 1.93 9.12
N ASP A 84 0.41 1.99 8.26
CA ASP A 84 1.30 3.15 8.17
C ASP A 84 0.55 4.42 7.73
N ASN A 85 -0.63 4.25 7.13
CA ASN A 85 -1.49 5.33 6.63
C ASN A 85 -2.63 5.76 7.57
N HIS A 86 -2.71 5.25 8.80
CA HIS A 86 -3.72 5.74 9.74
C HIS A 86 -3.41 7.16 10.22
N MET A 87 -4.44 7.89 10.69
CA MET A 87 -4.21 9.23 11.27
C MET A 87 -3.24 9.22 12.44
N GLU A 88 -3.20 8.15 13.22
CA GLU A 88 -2.28 7.96 14.35
C GLU A 88 -0.82 7.81 13.90
N SER A 89 -0.60 7.35 12.67
CA SER A 89 0.71 7.15 12.03
C SER A 89 0.99 8.12 10.88
N ILE A 90 0.17 9.15 10.72
CA ILE A 90 0.22 10.11 9.60
C ILE A 90 1.60 10.76 9.42
N MET A 91 2.40 10.82 10.48
CA MET A 91 3.76 11.36 10.44
C MET A 91 4.68 10.63 9.46
N ILE A 92 4.40 9.37 9.11
CA ILE A 92 5.16 8.61 8.11
C ILE A 92 4.95 9.24 6.73
N GLY A 93 3.68 9.40 6.32
CA GLY A 93 3.32 10.07 5.06
C GLY A 93 3.77 11.53 5.03
N GLU A 94 3.61 12.28 6.14
CA GLU A 94 4.11 13.66 6.24
C GLU A 94 5.63 13.75 6.09
N ALA A 95 6.38 12.80 6.65
CA ALA A 95 7.83 12.74 6.48
C ALA A 95 8.19 12.51 5.00
N MET A 96 7.56 11.55 4.33
CA MET A 96 7.78 11.31 2.90
C MET A 96 7.45 12.55 2.05
N ALA A 97 6.33 13.22 2.33
CA ALA A 97 5.96 14.46 1.65
C ALA A 97 7.02 15.56 1.82
N LYS A 98 7.51 15.77 3.06
CA LYS A 98 8.59 16.72 3.36
C LYS A 98 9.93 16.34 2.74
N MET A 99 10.19 15.05 2.53
CA MET A 99 11.33 14.55 1.78
C MET A 99 11.16 14.71 0.26
N GLY A 100 10.03 15.27 -0.18
CA GLY A 100 9.75 15.64 -1.56
C GLY A 100 9.03 14.56 -2.37
N ALA A 101 8.42 13.58 -1.74
CA ALA A 101 7.55 12.64 -2.44
C ALA A 101 6.45 13.39 -3.19
N LYS A 102 6.18 12.98 -4.42
CA LYS A 102 5.07 13.45 -5.26
C LYS A 102 3.90 12.47 -5.24
N MET A 103 4.22 11.20 -5.04
CA MET A 103 3.25 10.14 -4.88
C MET A 103 3.62 9.28 -3.67
N ILE A 104 2.60 8.78 -2.97
CA ILE A 104 2.73 7.73 -1.96
C ILE A 104 1.91 6.53 -2.46
N LEU A 105 2.55 5.38 -2.56
CA LEU A 105 1.97 4.16 -3.09
C LEU A 105 1.92 3.11 -1.98
N ALA A 106 0.70 2.67 -1.63
CA ALA A 106 0.40 1.91 -0.43
C ALA A 106 -0.31 0.58 -0.73
N PRO A 107 0.41 -0.54 -0.89
CA PRO A 107 -0.26 -1.83 -0.88
C PRO A 107 -0.88 -2.09 0.50
N SER A 108 -2.09 -2.62 0.49
CA SER A 108 -2.89 -2.83 1.69
C SER A 108 -3.62 -4.17 1.67
N SER A 109 -4.06 -4.61 2.83
CA SER A 109 -4.91 -5.78 3.01
C SER A 109 -6.01 -5.42 4.01
N TRP A 110 -7.03 -4.71 3.53
CA TRP A 110 -8.12 -4.24 4.37
C TRP A 110 -9.14 -5.34 4.54
N ALA A 111 -9.12 -5.97 5.72
CA ALA A 111 -10.01 -7.05 6.05
C ALA A 111 -11.02 -6.64 7.11
N VAL A 112 -12.24 -7.18 7.00
CA VAL A 112 -13.31 -6.97 7.97
C VAL A 112 -13.84 -8.32 8.47
N PRO A 113 -14.30 -8.39 9.73
CA PRO A 113 -14.97 -9.59 10.23
C PRO A 113 -16.32 -9.80 9.52
N PRO A 114 -16.85 -11.03 9.47
CA PRO A 114 -18.10 -11.36 8.77
C PRO A 114 -19.28 -10.46 9.13
N LYS A 115 -19.37 -10.04 10.38
CA LYS A 115 -20.45 -9.17 10.87
C LYS A 115 -20.42 -7.75 10.28
N ARG A 116 -19.28 -7.32 9.75
CA ARG A 116 -19.09 -5.99 9.16
C ARG A 116 -19.06 -5.98 7.64
N LEU A 117 -19.19 -7.14 7.00
CA LEU A 117 -19.03 -7.25 5.53
C LEU A 117 -20.05 -6.41 4.73
N GLY A 118 -21.23 -6.12 5.30
CA GLY A 118 -22.24 -5.28 4.68
C GLY A 118 -22.24 -3.81 5.12
N GLU A 119 -21.28 -3.39 5.95
CA GLU A 119 -21.21 -2.02 6.45
C GLU A 119 -20.41 -1.12 5.48
N ALA A 120 -20.74 0.18 5.44
CA ALA A 120 -19.89 1.17 4.77
C ALA A 120 -18.52 1.22 5.45
N TYR A 121 -17.48 1.27 4.64
CA TYR A 121 -16.09 1.17 5.11
C TYR A 121 -15.19 2.12 4.32
N GLY A 122 -14.11 2.59 4.92
CA GLY A 122 -13.07 3.35 4.22
C GLY A 122 -12.88 4.80 4.69
N GLU A 123 -13.72 5.33 5.58
CA GLU A 123 -13.53 6.71 6.07
C GLU A 123 -12.20 6.86 6.82
N GLU A 124 -11.77 5.83 7.55
CA GLU A 124 -10.48 5.81 8.24
C GLU A 124 -9.28 5.92 7.28
N TRP A 125 -9.44 5.55 6.00
CA TRP A 125 -8.41 5.70 4.97
C TRP A 125 -8.52 7.03 4.24
N LYS A 126 -9.73 7.53 4.02
CA LYS A 126 -9.95 8.79 3.30
C LYS A 126 -9.34 9.98 4.03
N MET A 127 -9.54 10.07 5.34
CA MET A 127 -9.05 11.21 6.12
C MET A 127 -7.53 11.41 6.02
N PRO A 128 -6.67 10.40 6.28
CA PRO A 128 -5.23 10.57 6.15
C PRO A 128 -4.80 10.87 4.71
N PHE A 129 -5.41 10.25 3.70
CA PHE A 129 -5.06 10.50 2.31
C PHE A 129 -5.42 11.91 1.86
N HIS A 130 -6.61 12.41 2.24
CA HIS A 130 -6.98 13.81 2.02
C HIS A 130 -6.07 14.78 2.76
N HIS A 131 -5.67 14.46 4.00
CA HIS A 131 -4.74 15.28 4.75
C HIS A 131 -3.39 15.40 4.03
N LEU A 132 -2.83 14.29 3.57
CA LEU A 132 -1.55 14.29 2.85
C LEU A 132 -1.66 15.03 1.52
N SER A 133 -2.67 14.74 0.73
CA SER A 133 -2.85 15.33 -0.58
C SER A 133 -3.15 16.83 -0.50
N SER A 134 -4.09 17.26 0.33
CA SER A 134 -4.47 18.68 0.43
C SER A 134 -3.41 19.55 1.08
N LYS A 135 -2.67 19.03 2.07
CA LYS A 135 -1.67 19.81 2.82
C LYS A 135 -0.32 19.85 2.14
N PHE A 136 0.08 18.78 1.46
CA PHE A 136 1.43 18.63 0.92
C PHE A 136 1.48 18.52 -0.60
N GLY A 137 0.35 18.43 -1.29
CA GLY A 137 0.29 18.26 -2.73
C GLY A 137 0.83 16.90 -3.19
N VAL A 138 0.61 15.85 -2.40
CA VAL A 138 1.06 14.48 -2.69
C VAL A 138 -0.13 13.65 -3.16
N ASP A 139 0.00 12.97 -4.28
CA ASP A 139 -1.01 11.99 -4.70
C ASP A 139 -0.84 10.70 -3.89
N VAL A 140 -1.93 10.16 -3.38
CA VAL A 140 -1.92 8.94 -2.56
C VAL A 140 -2.74 7.85 -3.23
N PHE A 141 -2.13 6.70 -3.45
CA PHE A 141 -2.77 5.53 -4.06
C PHE A 141 -2.65 4.35 -3.11
N SER A 142 -3.75 3.87 -2.58
CA SER A 142 -3.78 2.66 -1.76
C SER A 142 -4.58 1.56 -2.46
N VAL A 143 -3.93 0.43 -2.67
CA VAL A 143 -4.50 -0.72 -3.36
C VAL A 143 -4.62 -1.88 -2.38
N SER A 144 -5.85 -2.32 -2.14
CA SER A 144 -6.15 -3.43 -1.23
C SER A 144 -6.57 -4.67 -2.02
N ASN A 145 -6.12 -5.83 -1.55
CA ASN A 145 -6.53 -7.12 -2.08
C ASN A 145 -7.98 -7.47 -1.70
N ILE A 146 -8.49 -8.54 -2.28
CA ILE A 146 -9.81 -9.12 -1.99
C ILE A 146 -9.69 -10.59 -1.64
N GLY A 147 -10.74 -11.13 -1.04
CA GLY A 147 -10.90 -12.56 -0.78
C GLY A 147 -10.79 -12.96 0.69
N PRO A 148 -11.02 -14.24 1.00
CA PRO A 148 -11.03 -14.71 2.37
C PRO A 148 -9.64 -14.75 3.00
N VAL A 149 -9.55 -14.43 4.27
CA VAL A 149 -8.38 -14.71 5.10
C VAL A 149 -8.53 -16.13 5.64
N VAL A 150 -7.71 -17.03 5.13
CA VAL A 150 -7.86 -18.47 5.38
C VAL A 150 -7.11 -18.98 6.60
N ASP A 151 -6.14 -18.21 7.10
CA ASP A 151 -5.27 -18.61 8.23
C ASP A 151 -4.78 -17.37 9.00
N GLY A 152 -4.19 -17.59 10.19
CA GLY A 152 -3.68 -16.56 11.06
C GLY A 152 -4.75 -15.91 11.95
N ALA A 153 -4.41 -14.80 12.61
CA ALA A 153 -5.27 -14.13 13.59
C ALA A 153 -6.60 -13.62 13.02
N TRP A 154 -6.65 -13.32 11.73
CA TRP A 154 -7.86 -12.89 11.02
C TRP A 154 -8.53 -14.01 10.22
N ALA A 155 -8.24 -15.27 10.51
CA ALA A 155 -8.92 -16.39 9.83
C ALA A 155 -10.45 -16.23 9.90
N GLY A 156 -11.11 -16.36 8.73
CA GLY A 156 -12.55 -16.15 8.58
C GLY A 156 -12.98 -14.68 8.35
N TRP A 157 -12.04 -13.73 8.34
CA TRP A 157 -12.30 -12.38 7.85
C TRP A 157 -12.24 -12.33 6.32
N THR A 158 -12.67 -11.23 5.74
CA THR A 158 -12.64 -11.01 4.29
C THR A 158 -11.89 -9.72 3.95
N CYS A 159 -10.90 -9.83 3.07
CA CYS A 159 -10.31 -8.66 2.43
C CYS A 159 -11.30 -8.12 1.41
N ILE A 160 -11.54 -6.81 1.44
CA ILE A 160 -12.73 -6.19 0.85
C ILE A 160 -12.44 -5.28 -0.35
N GLY A 161 -11.21 -5.22 -0.83
CA GLY A 161 -10.85 -4.26 -1.87
C GLY A 161 -10.95 -2.83 -1.35
N ASN A 162 -11.91 -2.05 -1.88
CA ASN A 162 -12.12 -0.64 -1.51
C ASN A 162 -10.87 0.23 -1.71
N SER A 163 -10.09 -0.08 -2.74
CA SER A 163 -8.88 0.68 -3.09
C SER A 163 -9.22 2.15 -3.31
N ILE A 164 -8.35 3.05 -2.86
CA ILE A 164 -8.61 4.50 -2.86
C ILE A 164 -7.42 5.23 -3.48
N ALA A 165 -7.71 6.21 -4.34
CA ALA A 165 -6.76 7.21 -4.77
C ALA A 165 -7.28 8.60 -4.42
N VAL A 166 -6.39 9.44 -3.87
CA VAL A 166 -6.64 10.86 -3.64
C VAL A 166 -5.56 11.65 -4.35
N THR A 167 -5.97 12.48 -5.29
CA THR A 167 -5.09 13.22 -6.21
C THR A 167 -5.52 14.69 -6.31
N ASP A 168 -4.81 15.47 -7.11
CA ASP A 168 -5.13 16.87 -7.39
C ASP A 168 -5.30 17.72 -6.11
N ASN A 169 -4.30 17.68 -5.22
CA ASN A 169 -4.32 18.39 -3.94
C ASN A 169 -5.57 18.09 -3.09
N GLY A 170 -6.05 16.86 -3.13
CA GLY A 170 -7.23 16.41 -2.41
C GLY A 170 -8.57 16.72 -3.08
N CYS A 171 -8.56 17.32 -4.27
CA CYS A 171 -9.79 17.65 -5.00
C CYS A 171 -10.40 16.45 -5.72
N SER A 172 -9.62 15.43 -6.05
CA SER A 172 -10.08 14.22 -6.72
C SER A 172 -9.96 13.01 -5.81
N THR A 173 -11.04 12.24 -5.68
CA THR A 173 -11.06 10.98 -4.94
C THR A 173 -11.70 9.90 -5.79
N THR A 174 -10.96 8.85 -6.06
CA THR A 174 -11.45 7.63 -6.71
C THR A 174 -11.50 6.52 -5.69
N ILE A 175 -12.64 5.87 -5.55
CA ILE A 175 -12.83 4.69 -4.69
C ILE A 175 -13.31 3.56 -5.58
N LEU A 176 -12.61 2.43 -5.50
CA LEU A 176 -12.96 1.21 -6.21
C LEU A 176 -14.02 0.41 -5.44
N THR A 177 -14.56 -0.60 -6.09
CA THR A 177 -15.60 -1.45 -5.52
C THR A 177 -15.20 -2.08 -4.20
N TYR A 178 -16.19 -2.29 -3.36
CA TYR A 178 -16.09 -2.85 -2.03
C TYR A 178 -16.76 -4.23 -1.99
N GLY A 179 -16.16 -5.18 -1.28
CA GLY A 179 -16.73 -6.49 -1.00
C GLY A 179 -15.82 -7.64 -1.38
N GLU A 180 -16.22 -8.84 -1.03
CA GLU A 180 -15.42 -10.06 -1.23
C GLU A 180 -15.16 -10.45 -2.70
N HIS A 181 -15.96 -9.88 -3.62
CA HIS A 181 -15.85 -10.08 -5.07
C HIS A 181 -15.51 -8.78 -5.82
N ALA A 182 -14.97 -7.78 -5.12
CA ALA A 182 -14.67 -6.46 -5.64
C ALA A 182 -13.39 -6.43 -6.49
N GLU A 183 -13.32 -7.27 -7.52
CA GLU A 183 -12.19 -7.33 -8.44
C GLU A 183 -12.32 -6.23 -9.50
N GLU A 184 -11.41 -5.24 -9.45
CA GLU A 184 -11.44 -4.08 -10.33
C GLU A 184 -10.03 -3.59 -10.65
N VAL A 185 -9.86 -3.08 -11.87
CA VAL A 185 -8.66 -2.33 -12.31
C VAL A 185 -9.07 -0.96 -12.79
N LYS A 186 -8.39 0.08 -12.31
CA LYS A 186 -8.66 1.47 -12.68
C LYS A 186 -7.38 2.17 -13.14
N LEU A 187 -7.45 2.85 -14.27
CA LEU A 187 -6.42 3.79 -14.70
C LEU A 187 -6.73 5.16 -14.09
N ILE A 188 -5.72 5.78 -13.50
CA ILE A 188 -5.81 7.10 -12.88
C ILE A 188 -4.59 7.89 -13.36
N ASP A 189 -4.85 9.06 -13.95
CA ASP A 189 -3.78 9.98 -14.33
C ASP A 189 -3.29 10.74 -13.09
N SER A 190 -1.98 10.78 -12.90
CA SER A 190 -1.31 11.63 -11.93
C SER A 190 -0.72 12.83 -12.65
N SER A 191 -0.86 14.02 -12.07
CA SER A 191 -0.38 15.28 -12.64
C SER A 191 1.10 15.56 -12.36
N HIS A 192 1.84 14.59 -11.83
CA HIS A 192 3.25 14.71 -11.44
C HIS A 192 4.22 14.04 -12.39
#